data_fa0ceacba103923e338827d253ad1743
#
_entry.id   fa0ceacba103923e338827d253ad1743
#
_cell.length_a   1.000
_cell.length_b   1.000
_cell.length_c   1.000
_cell.angle_alpha   90.00
_cell.angle_beta   90.00
_cell.angle_gamma   90.00
#
_symmetry.space_group_name_H-M   'P 1'
#
loop_
_entity.id
_entity.type
_entity.pdbx_description
1 polymer ?
#
loop_
_entity_poly.entity_id
_entity_poly.type
_entity_poly.pdbx_seq_one_letter_code
_entity_poly.pdbx_strand_id
1 'polypeptide(L)'
;VRYLFSVEKGRLLNEYQLIYISRGDGQFVSASHKETSFEGGGKFILLFPGEWHSYRPSPKTGWHEYWIGFTGPDIDRKVGAKFLDPHRPLFNVGYHEDIINLYKLALRTAQEQGSGFQQILAGIVNLLLGFAYNICWN
;
A
#
# COMPACT_ATOMS: atom_id res chain seq x y z
N VAL A 1 4.34 -2.83 11.10
CA VAL A 1 3.63 -3.97 10.57
C VAL A 1 4.40 -4.54 9.40
N ARG A 2 4.46 -5.78 9.33
CA ARG A 2 5.21 -6.46 8.28
C ARG A 2 4.40 -7.56 7.65
N TYR A 3 4.88 -8.06 6.56
CA TYR A 3 4.17 -8.98 5.77
C TYR A 3 5.11 -9.99 5.11
N LEU A 4 4.71 -11.26 5.08
CA LEU A 4 5.49 -12.34 4.50
C LEU A 4 4.79 -12.88 3.26
N PHE A 5 5.57 -13.18 2.24
CA PHE A 5 5.04 -13.68 0.98
C PHE A 5 6.10 -14.48 0.24
N SER A 6 5.68 -15.24 -0.75
CA SER A 6 6.58 -15.99 -1.62
C SER A 6 6.98 -15.12 -2.81
N VAL A 7 8.26 -14.83 -2.93
CA VAL A 7 8.74 -14.00 -4.05
C VAL A 7 8.75 -14.74 -5.37
N GLU A 8 8.84 -16.06 -5.33
CA GLU A 8 8.90 -16.84 -6.56
C GLU A 8 7.55 -17.02 -7.22
N LYS A 9 6.50 -17.14 -6.42
CA LYS A 9 5.18 -17.46 -6.92
C LYS A 9 4.24 -16.27 -6.95
N GLY A 10 4.53 -15.25 -6.14
CA GLY A 10 3.64 -14.12 -5.98
C GLY A 10 2.39 -14.50 -5.22
N ARG A 11 1.40 -13.61 -5.23
CA ARG A 11 0.17 -13.79 -4.47
C ARG A 11 -1.03 -13.20 -5.19
N LEU A 12 -2.20 -13.78 -4.87
CA LEU A 12 -3.51 -13.24 -5.21
C LEU A 12 -4.23 -12.93 -3.91
N LEU A 13 -4.89 -11.80 -3.84
CA LEU A 13 -5.62 -11.37 -2.65
C LEU A 13 -7.07 -11.10 -3.01
N ASN A 14 -7.95 -11.14 -1.99
CA ASN A 14 -9.36 -10.82 -2.13
C ASN A 14 -9.66 -9.39 -1.69
N GLU A 15 -8.65 -8.63 -1.33
CA GLU A 15 -8.77 -7.26 -0.85
C GLU A 15 -7.71 -6.39 -1.49
N TYR A 16 -7.90 -5.08 -1.38
CA TYR A 16 -6.83 -4.14 -1.69
C TYR A 16 -5.88 -4.09 -0.51
N GLN A 17 -4.61 -3.85 -0.79
CA GLN A 17 -3.65 -3.54 0.27
C GLN A 17 -2.83 -2.33 -0.16
N LEU A 18 -2.68 -1.39 0.75
CA LEU A 18 -1.82 -0.23 0.54
C LEU A 18 -0.62 -0.36 1.45
N ILE A 19 0.54 -0.51 0.83
CA ILE A 19 1.80 -0.73 1.53
C ILE A 19 2.62 0.54 1.42
N TYR A 20 3.17 0.99 2.54
CA TYR A 20 4.12 2.09 2.56
C TYR A 20 5.50 1.57 2.93
N ILE A 21 6.46 1.72 2.01
CA ILE A 21 7.86 1.41 2.26
C ILE A 21 8.52 2.71 2.68
N SER A 22 8.74 2.87 3.98
CA SER A 22 9.29 4.12 4.49
C SER A 22 10.77 4.26 4.21
N ARG A 23 11.50 3.15 4.24
CA ARG A 23 12.94 3.11 4.02
C ARG A 23 13.31 1.81 3.34
N GLY A 24 14.37 1.85 2.55
CA GLY A 24 14.97 0.68 1.94
C GLY A 24 14.72 0.57 0.46
N ASP A 25 15.30 -0.45 -0.12
CA ASP A 25 15.28 -0.71 -1.56
C ASP A 25 14.60 -2.03 -1.83
N GLY A 26 14.10 -2.21 -3.04
CA GLY A 26 13.48 -3.47 -3.39
C GLY A 26 12.97 -3.53 -4.81
N GLN A 27 12.12 -4.53 -5.06
CA GLN A 27 11.55 -4.80 -6.38
C GLN A 27 10.08 -5.11 -6.26
N PHE A 28 9.35 -4.82 -7.33
CA PHE A 28 7.94 -5.12 -7.44
C PHE A 28 7.61 -5.58 -8.85
N VAL A 29 6.69 -6.55 -8.96
CA VAL A 29 6.13 -6.99 -10.22
C VAL A 29 4.68 -7.42 -10.00
N SER A 30 3.83 -7.18 -10.97
CA SER A 30 2.45 -7.68 -10.92
C SER A 30 2.02 -8.12 -12.32
N ALA A 31 0.82 -8.69 -12.41
CA ALA A 31 0.27 -9.10 -13.69
C ALA A 31 0.16 -7.93 -14.68
N SER A 32 -0.09 -6.72 -14.17
CA SER A 32 -0.29 -5.52 -15.00
C SER A 32 0.90 -4.58 -15.03
N HIS A 33 1.95 -4.86 -14.23
CA HIS A 33 3.09 -3.96 -14.12
C HIS A 33 4.40 -4.75 -14.17
N LYS A 34 5.27 -4.39 -15.09
CA LYS A 34 6.56 -5.06 -15.25
C LYS A 34 7.41 -4.95 -14.00
N GLU A 35 8.38 -5.83 -13.87
CA GLU A 35 9.31 -5.81 -12.75
C GLU A 35 10.03 -4.47 -12.71
N THR A 36 9.99 -3.85 -11.54
CA THR A 36 10.55 -2.52 -11.31
C THR A 36 11.33 -2.54 -10.00
N SER A 37 12.54 -2.00 -10.05
CA SER A 37 13.36 -1.80 -8.86
C SER A 37 13.18 -0.38 -8.37
N PHE A 38 13.27 -0.19 -7.05
CA PHE A 38 13.21 1.15 -6.46
C PHE A 38 14.18 1.26 -5.30
N GLU A 39 14.58 2.47 -5.02
CA GLU A 39 15.60 2.78 -4.00
C GLU A 39 15.11 3.89 -3.08
N GLY A 40 15.65 3.88 -1.85
CA GLY A 40 15.49 5.00 -0.92
C GLY A 40 14.19 5.05 -0.16
N GLY A 41 13.30 4.10 -0.35
CA GLY A 41 12.01 4.10 0.33
C GLY A 41 11.11 5.25 -0.12
N GLY A 42 10.17 5.64 0.75
CA GLY A 42 9.21 6.69 0.43
C GLY A 42 8.25 6.31 -0.68
N LYS A 43 7.83 5.06 -0.74
CA LYS A 43 6.97 4.52 -1.81
C LYS A 43 5.70 3.93 -1.25
N PHE A 44 4.59 4.19 -1.92
CA PHE A 44 3.40 3.38 -1.75
C PHE A 44 3.36 2.31 -2.82
N ILE A 45 2.90 1.14 -2.45
CA ILE A 45 2.53 0.07 -3.37
C ILE A 45 1.06 -0.24 -3.13
N LEU A 46 0.23 -0.14 -4.16
CA LEU A 46 -1.17 -0.51 -4.06
C LEU A 46 -1.37 -1.86 -4.72
N LEU A 47 -1.85 -2.84 -3.96
CA LEU A 47 -2.16 -4.16 -4.44
C LEU A 47 -3.66 -4.28 -4.66
N PHE A 48 -4.05 -4.88 -5.78
CA PHE A 48 -5.44 -4.98 -6.22
C PHE A 48 -5.96 -6.40 -6.05
N PRO A 49 -7.23 -6.59 -5.66
CA PRO A 49 -7.79 -7.93 -5.55
C PRO A 49 -7.78 -8.63 -6.91
N GLY A 50 -7.43 -9.92 -6.89
CA GLY A 50 -7.36 -10.73 -8.09
C GLY A 50 -6.18 -10.45 -9.01
N GLU A 51 -5.29 -9.56 -8.63
CA GLU A 51 -4.12 -9.20 -9.41
C GLU A 51 -2.89 -9.90 -8.82
N TRP A 52 -2.28 -10.81 -9.56
CA TRP A 52 -1.06 -11.47 -9.10
C TRP A 52 0.04 -10.44 -8.89
N HIS A 53 0.77 -10.60 -7.79
CA HIS A 53 1.88 -9.69 -7.48
C HIS A 53 3.00 -10.43 -6.73
N SER A 54 4.19 -9.84 -6.79
CA SER A 54 5.32 -10.24 -5.98
C SER A 54 6.17 -9.02 -5.69
N TYR A 55 6.63 -8.88 -4.46
CA TYR A 55 7.54 -7.80 -4.10
C TYR A 55 8.48 -8.29 -3.01
N ARG A 56 9.65 -7.68 -2.96
CA ARG A 56 10.67 -8.11 -2.00
C ARG A 56 11.67 -6.99 -1.72
N PRO A 57 12.20 -6.94 -0.49
CA PRO A 57 13.29 -6.03 -0.17
C PRO A 57 14.59 -6.49 -0.80
N SER A 58 15.50 -5.54 -1.00
CA SER A 58 16.87 -5.86 -1.37
C SER A 58 17.55 -6.61 -0.23
N PRO A 59 18.28 -7.70 -0.51
CA PRO A 59 19.02 -8.40 0.54
C PRO A 59 20.08 -7.53 1.22
N LYS A 60 20.55 -6.47 0.56
CA LYS A 60 21.59 -5.59 1.08
C LYS A 60 21.07 -4.59 2.08
N THR A 61 19.87 -4.06 1.87
CA THR A 61 19.33 -2.99 2.68
C THR A 61 18.13 -3.41 3.53
N GLY A 62 17.38 -4.41 3.06
CA GLY A 62 16.06 -4.66 3.62
C GLY A 62 15.15 -3.46 3.37
N TRP A 63 14.02 -3.43 4.07
CA TRP A 63 13.14 -2.26 4.07
C TRP A 63 12.26 -2.24 5.31
N HIS A 64 11.65 -1.08 5.57
CA HIS A 64 10.63 -0.92 6.63
C HIS A 64 9.29 -0.73 5.94
N GLU A 65 8.32 -1.56 6.26
CA GLU A 65 7.01 -1.48 5.62
C GLU A 65 5.88 -1.40 6.63
N TYR A 66 4.81 -0.75 6.23
CA TYR A 66 3.52 -0.69 6.91
C TYR A 66 2.47 -1.04 5.87
N TRP A 67 1.41 -1.71 6.28
CA TRP A 67 0.37 -2.03 5.32
C TRP A 67 -1.01 -2.04 5.97
N ILE A 68 -2.03 -1.82 5.17
CA ILE A 68 -3.42 -1.89 5.58
C ILE A 68 -4.22 -2.53 4.44
N GLY A 69 -5.08 -3.50 4.81
CA GLY A 69 -5.97 -4.17 3.85
C GLY A 69 -7.36 -3.61 3.97
N PHE A 70 -8.06 -3.48 2.86
CA PHE A 70 -9.39 -2.91 2.85
C PHE A 70 -10.18 -3.32 1.62
N THR A 71 -11.50 -3.24 1.73
CA THR A 71 -12.44 -3.48 0.64
C THR A 71 -13.53 -2.43 0.72
N GLY A 72 -14.34 -2.32 -0.31
CA GLY A 72 -15.52 -1.48 -0.27
C GLY A 72 -15.89 -0.91 -1.61
N PRO A 73 -17.15 -0.46 -1.75
CA PRO A 73 -17.63 0.10 -3.00
C PRO A 73 -16.97 1.41 -3.38
N ASP A 74 -16.51 2.21 -2.40
CA ASP A 74 -15.84 3.47 -2.70
C ASP A 74 -14.52 3.25 -3.41
N ILE A 75 -13.72 2.28 -2.95
CA ILE A 75 -12.45 1.98 -3.59
C ILE A 75 -12.68 1.36 -4.96
N ASP A 76 -13.69 0.50 -5.09
CA ASP A 76 -14.05 -0.09 -6.38
C ASP A 76 -14.44 0.99 -7.39
N ARG A 77 -15.17 2.02 -6.96
CA ARG A 77 -15.52 3.13 -7.83
C ARG A 77 -14.30 3.93 -8.29
N LYS A 78 -13.32 4.12 -7.40
CA LYS A 78 -12.09 4.82 -7.76
C LYS A 78 -11.32 4.06 -8.83
N VAL A 79 -11.28 2.75 -8.73
CA VAL A 79 -10.65 1.90 -9.75
C VAL A 79 -11.44 1.98 -11.05
N GLY A 80 -12.77 1.84 -10.98
CA GLY A 80 -13.63 1.92 -12.15
C GLY A 80 -13.55 3.27 -12.85
N ALA A 81 -13.37 4.36 -12.11
CA ALA A 81 -13.18 5.69 -12.65
C ALA A 81 -11.73 5.98 -13.05
N LYS A 82 -10.84 5.00 -12.90
CA LYS A 82 -9.42 5.08 -13.24
C LYS A 82 -8.61 6.06 -12.40
N PHE A 83 -9.12 6.44 -11.23
CA PHE A 83 -8.31 7.15 -10.26
C PHE A 83 -7.19 6.26 -9.73
N LEU A 84 -7.48 4.96 -9.56
CA LEU A 84 -6.51 3.95 -9.17
C LEU A 84 -6.42 2.95 -10.30
N ASP A 85 -5.19 2.62 -10.71
CA ASP A 85 -4.94 1.84 -11.90
C ASP A 85 -3.94 0.72 -11.60
N PRO A 86 -4.30 -0.56 -11.85
CA PRO A 86 -3.36 -1.66 -11.65
C PRO A 86 -2.09 -1.53 -12.49
N HIS A 87 -2.11 -0.76 -13.57
CA HIS A 87 -0.92 -0.51 -14.38
C HIS A 87 0.03 0.51 -13.74
N ARG A 88 -0.43 1.25 -12.75
CA ARG A 88 0.36 2.25 -12.03
C ARG A 88 0.21 2.09 -10.52
N PRO A 89 0.72 0.97 -9.97
CA PRO A 89 0.54 0.66 -8.56
C PRO A 89 1.55 1.33 -7.64
N LEU A 90 2.58 1.98 -8.18
CA LEU A 90 3.67 2.56 -7.40
C LEU A 90 3.55 4.07 -7.36
N PHE A 91 3.67 4.65 -6.14
CA PHE A 91 3.59 6.09 -5.92
C PHE A 91 4.82 6.55 -5.19
N ASN A 92 5.50 7.54 -5.73
CA ASN A 92 6.69 8.14 -5.15
C ASN A 92 6.28 9.29 -4.24
N VAL A 93 6.23 9.06 -2.95
CA VAL A 93 5.73 10.09 -2.03
C VAL A 93 6.79 10.64 -1.09
N GLY A 94 7.93 9.94 -0.97
CA GLY A 94 8.95 10.35 -0.04
C GLY A 94 8.68 9.88 1.38
N TYR A 95 9.61 10.18 2.28
CA TYR A 95 9.49 9.80 3.68
C TYR A 95 8.64 10.85 4.40
N HIS A 96 7.55 10.41 5.01
CA HIS A 96 6.65 11.29 5.77
C HIS A 96 6.24 10.64 7.07
N GLU A 97 6.56 11.30 8.18
CA GLU A 97 6.13 10.85 9.51
C GLU A 97 4.61 10.78 9.63
N ASP A 98 3.90 11.69 8.97
CA ASP A 98 2.44 11.70 9.00
C ASP A 98 1.85 10.40 8.45
N ILE A 99 2.45 9.87 7.39
CA ILE A 99 2.00 8.60 6.81
C ILE A 99 2.22 7.46 7.80
N ILE A 100 3.41 7.42 8.40
CA ILE A 100 3.75 6.40 9.38
C ILE A 100 2.79 6.45 10.57
N ASN A 101 2.49 7.66 11.06
CA ASN A 101 1.59 7.84 12.18
C ASN A 101 0.16 7.40 11.87
N LEU A 102 -0.28 7.55 10.62
CA LEU A 102 -1.59 7.04 10.21
C LEU A 102 -1.63 5.52 10.26
N TYR A 103 -0.58 4.83 9.82
CA TYR A 103 -0.52 3.38 9.94
C TYR A 103 -0.49 2.94 11.40
N LYS A 104 0.24 3.65 12.26
CA LYS A 104 0.27 3.33 13.69
C LYS A 104 -1.10 3.53 14.33
N LEU A 105 -1.81 4.59 13.94
CA LEU A 105 -3.17 4.83 14.41
C LEU A 105 -4.10 3.72 13.93
N ALA A 106 -3.96 3.29 12.68
CA ALA A 106 -4.79 2.21 12.14
C ALA A 106 -4.57 0.91 12.93
N LEU A 107 -3.32 0.57 13.23
CA LEU A 107 -3.02 -0.63 14.01
C LEU A 107 -3.66 -0.57 15.40
N ARG A 108 -3.49 0.55 16.10
CA ARG A 108 -4.07 0.73 17.43
C ARG A 108 -5.60 0.66 17.38
N THR A 109 -6.19 1.34 16.40
CA THR A 109 -7.66 1.36 16.22
C THR A 109 -8.20 -0.05 15.98
N ALA A 110 -7.52 -0.84 15.13
CA ALA A 110 -7.91 -2.21 14.85
C ALA A 110 -7.79 -3.10 16.09
N GLN A 111 -6.79 -2.87 16.93
CA GLN A 111 -6.60 -3.64 18.17
C GLN A 111 -7.65 -3.29 19.21
N GLU A 112 -8.00 -2.02 19.35
CA GLU A 112 -8.93 -1.57 20.39
C GLU A 112 -10.39 -1.86 20.04
N GLN A 113 -10.74 -1.83 18.77
CA GLN A 113 -12.08 -2.13 18.27
C GLN A 113 -13.21 -1.40 19.00
N GLY A 114 -13.01 -0.11 19.22
CA GLY A 114 -14.07 0.76 19.74
C GLY A 114 -15.28 0.78 18.78
N SER A 115 -16.41 1.35 19.22
CA SER A 115 -17.66 1.27 18.48
C SER A 115 -17.59 1.91 17.08
N GLY A 116 -16.67 2.83 16.86
CA GLY A 116 -16.49 3.48 15.56
C GLY A 116 -15.24 3.05 14.81
N PHE A 117 -14.64 1.91 15.15
CA PHE A 117 -13.32 1.57 14.62
C PHE A 117 -13.31 1.40 13.10
N GLN A 118 -14.37 0.86 12.51
CA GLN A 118 -14.43 0.71 11.05
C GLN A 118 -14.46 2.07 10.35
N GLN A 119 -15.16 3.03 10.89
CA GLN A 119 -15.23 4.38 10.34
C GLN A 119 -13.87 5.08 10.44
N ILE A 120 -13.17 4.90 11.54
CA ILE A 120 -11.83 5.46 11.71
C ILE A 120 -10.88 4.85 10.68
N LEU A 121 -10.90 3.52 10.53
CA LEU A 121 -10.05 2.85 9.55
C LEU A 121 -10.35 3.31 8.13
N ALA A 122 -11.62 3.47 7.77
CA ALA A 122 -12.01 3.97 6.46
C ALA A 122 -11.47 5.38 6.23
N GLY A 123 -11.54 6.24 7.25
CA GLY A 123 -10.98 7.59 7.18
C GLY A 123 -9.47 7.60 6.98
N ILE A 124 -8.78 6.70 7.68
CA ILE A 124 -7.32 6.57 7.53
C ILE A 124 -6.96 6.14 6.11
N VAL A 125 -7.67 5.16 5.55
CA VAL A 125 -7.44 4.74 4.17
C VAL A 125 -7.61 5.91 3.21
N ASN A 126 -8.67 6.71 3.39
CA ASN A 126 -8.91 7.88 2.54
C ASN A 126 -7.79 8.91 2.67
N LEU A 127 -7.29 9.14 3.88
CA LEU A 127 -6.16 10.05 4.08
C LEU A 127 -4.90 9.53 3.38
N LEU A 128 -4.61 8.25 3.53
CA LEU A 128 -3.43 7.64 2.90
C LEU A 128 -3.51 7.74 1.38
N LEU A 129 -4.67 7.45 0.80
CA LEU A 129 -4.88 7.61 -0.63
C LEU A 129 -4.74 9.07 -1.06
N GLY A 130 -5.18 10.00 -0.20
CA GLY A 130 -5.00 11.42 -0.44
C GLY A 130 -3.54 11.81 -0.54
N PHE A 131 -2.69 11.27 0.34
CA PHE A 131 -1.26 11.50 0.25
C PHE A 131 -0.69 10.99 -1.08
N ALA A 132 -1.11 9.80 -1.51
CA ALA A 132 -0.65 9.25 -2.77
C ALA A 132 -1.05 10.15 -3.95
N TYR A 133 -2.30 10.59 -3.99
CA TYR A 133 -2.79 11.46 -5.06
C TYR A 133 -2.09 12.82 -5.07
N ASN A 134 -1.95 13.41 -3.89
CA ASN A 134 -1.38 14.76 -3.79
C ASN A 134 0.00 14.84 -4.45
N ILE A 135 0.79 13.80 -4.26
CA ILE A 135 2.17 13.81 -4.76
C ILE A 135 2.23 13.41 -6.23
N CYS A 136 1.36 12.51 -6.67
CA CYS A 136 1.30 12.15 -8.08
C CYS A 136 0.88 13.32 -8.99
N TRP A 137 0.11 14.28 -8.45
CA TRP A 137 -0.38 15.41 -9.23
C TRP A 137 0.52 16.63 -9.16
N ASN A 138 1.52 16.60 -8.30
CA ASN A 138 2.51 17.67 -8.18
C ASN A 138 3.82 17.33 -8.95
#